data_18168700bc3385034f0e94fd12cb0856
#
_entry.id   18168700bc3385034f0e94fd12cb0856
#
_cell.length_a   1.000
_cell.length_b   1.000
_cell.length_c   1.000
_cell.angle_alpha   90.00
_cell.angle_beta   90.00
_cell.angle_gamma   90.00
#
_symmetry.space_group_name_H-M   'P 1'
#
loop_
_entity.id
_entity.type
_entity.pdbx_description
1 polymer ?
#
loop_
_entity_poly.entity_id
_entity_poly.type
_entity_poly.pdbx_seq_one_letter_code
_entity_poly.pdbx_strand_id
1 'polypeptide(L)'
;MAKLYRVFQGLFCVCFILAALSILSLNGYAAALLAAAAVWLLLRRRPLPQFTLLLLIGGLVLRIGILLVLHPPIESDFLMMYEAAQSLLGGDLSFLDTPYFSLWAYQSVFVAWEAMWLSLWNSPACLELVNAVLSAGIVCLLYRMARGWVSECAAQAACLLLTIFPYALTLHTVLTNQIASAFFLTLGVW
;
A
#
# COMPACT_ATOMS: atom_id res chain seq x y z
N MET A 1 15.39 29.77 -7.92
CA MET A 1 15.02 28.40 -7.46
C MET A 1 14.31 28.41 -6.11
N ALA A 2 14.84 29.01 -5.04
CA ALA A 2 14.21 29.02 -3.71
C ALA A 2 12.79 29.63 -3.64
N LYS A 3 12.48 30.68 -4.43
CA LYS A 3 11.12 31.28 -4.50
C LYS A 3 10.13 30.34 -5.17
N LEU A 4 10.53 29.66 -6.26
CA LEU A 4 9.69 28.71 -6.98
C LEU A 4 9.36 27.49 -6.10
N TYR A 5 10.33 27.01 -5.34
CA TYR A 5 10.15 25.91 -4.38
C TYR A 5 9.15 26.25 -3.27
N ARG A 6 9.20 27.48 -2.70
CA ARG A 6 8.23 27.94 -1.71
C ARG A 6 6.81 28.06 -2.27
N VAL A 7 6.69 28.55 -3.52
CA VAL A 7 5.39 28.62 -4.20
C VAL A 7 4.83 27.22 -4.41
N PHE A 8 5.67 26.26 -4.83
CA PHE A 8 5.25 24.85 -5.02
C PHE A 8 4.83 24.21 -3.70
N GLN A 9 5.59 24.45 -2.61
CA GLN A 9 5.21 23.99 -1.27
C GLN A 9 3.88 24.61 -0.82
N GLY A 10 3.68 25.91 -1.05
CA GLY A 10 2.43 26.59 -0.71
C GLY A 10 1.23 26.02 -1.47
N LEU A 11 1.37 25.84 -2.79
CA LEU A 11 0.33 25.22 -3.62
C LEU A 11 0.03 23.78 -3.19
N PHE A 12 1.05 22.99 -2.91
CA PHE A 12 0.88 21.63 -2.41
C PHE A 12 0.13 21.60 -1.08
N CYS A 13 0.49 22.47 -0.13
CA CYS A 13 -0.22 22.59 1.14
C CYS A 13 -1.68 23.01 0.95
N VAL A 14 -1.96 23.97 0.04
CA VAL A 14 -3.33 24.40 -0.25
C VAL A 14 -4.13 23.29 -0.89
N CYS A 15 -3.61 22.60 -1.91
CA CYS A 15 -4.26 21.45 -2.53
C CYS A 15 -4.52 20.32 -1.52
N PHE A 16 -3.56 20.07 -0.63
CA PHE A 16 -3.70 19.06 0.41
C PHE A 16 -4.79 19.44 1.44
N ILE A 17 -4.83 20.70 1.85
CA ILE A 17 -5.88 21.23 2.76
C ILE A 17 -7.26 21.15 2.09
N LEU A 18 -7.38 21.55 0.81
CA LEU A 18 -8.63 21.48 0.06
C LEU A 18 -9.10 20.01 -0.12
N ALA A 19 -8.19 19.10 -0.42
CA ALA A 19 -8.49 17.69 -0.47
C ALA A 19 -8.93 17.16 0.90
N ALA A 20 -8.25 17.56 1.97
CA ALA A 20 -8.61 17.21 3.34
C ALA A 20 -9.99 17.75 3.72
N LEU A 21 -10.31 18.99 3.36
CA LEU A 21 -11.63 19.62 3.60
C LEU A 21 -12.74 18.95 2.80
N SER A 22 -12.47 18.51 1.56
CA SER A 22 -13.46 17.76 0.77
C SER A 22 -13.75 16.37 1.34
N ILE A 23 -12.79 15.76 2.05
CA ILE A 23 -12.91 14.47 2.73
C ILE A 23 -13.56 14.61 4.12
N LEU A 24 -13.62 15.82 4.69
CA LEU A 24 -14.25 16.08 6.00
C LEU A 24 -15.74 15.68 6.05
N SER A 25 -16.41 15.63 4.90
CA SER A 25 -17.78 15.13 4.80
C SER A 25 -17.90 13.60 4.86
N LEU A 26 -16.77 12.87 4.78
CA LEU A 26 -16.67 11.41 4.77
C LEU A 26 -15.99 10.94 6.06
N ASN A 27 -16.76 10.80 7.12
CA ASN A 27 -16.50 10.19 8.45
C ASN A 27 -15.09 9.59 8.66
N GLY A 28 -14.31 10.18 9.56
CA GLY A 28 -13.09 9.59 10.11
C GLY A 28 -11.78 9.97 9.41
N TYR A 29 -11.77 10.32 8.14
CA TYR A 29 -10.55 10.71 7.41
C TYR A 29 -9.98 12.05 7.89
N ALA A 30 -10.83 12.97 8.36
CA ALA A 30 -10.39 14.22 8.95
C ALA A 30 -9.55 14.02 10.20
N ALA A 31 -9.94 13.07 11.06
CA ALA A 31 -9.17 12.74 12.26
C ALA A 31 -7.80 12.16 11.91
N ALA A 32 -7.72 11.29 10.90
CA ALA A 32 -6.46 10.73 10.41
C ALA A 32 -5.54 11.82 9.83
N LEU A 33 -6.09 12.76 9.05
CA LEU A 33 -5.33 13.87 8.47
C LEU A 33 -4.87 14.87 9.53
N LEU A 34 -5.69 15.17 10.52
CA LEU A 34 -5.31 16.03 11.66
C LEU A 34 -4.25 15.36 12.53
N ALA A 35 -4.37 14.05 12.77
CA ALA A 35 -3.34 13.28 13.46
C ALA A 35 -2.02 13.29 12.66
N ALA A 36 -2.08 13.10 11.35
CA ALA A 36 -0.93 13.17 10.47
C ALA A 36 -0.29 14.56 10.44
N ALA A 37 -1.08 15.63 10.37
CA ALA A 37 -0.59 16.99 10.45
C ALA A 37 0.04 17.29 11.82
N ALA A 38 -0.54 16.81 12.91
CA ALA A 38 0.01 16.94 14.25
C ALA A 38 1.33 16.17 14.39
N VAL A 39 1.40 14.94 13.88
CA VAL A 39 2.62 14.16 13.83
C VAL A 39 3.70 14.86 13.00
N TRP A 40 3.33 15.40 11.83
CA TRP A 40 4.25 16.19 11.01
C TRP A 40 4.80 17.41 11.74
N LEU A 41 3.95 18.17 12.44
CA LEU A 41 4.36 19.32 13.26
C LEU A 41 5.27 18.91 14.41
N LEU A 42 5.00 17.78 15.06
CA LEU A 42 5.83 17.25 16.15
C LEU A 42 7.20 16.76 15.65
N LEU A 43 7.22 16.09 14.50
CA LEU A 43 8.46 15.58 13.89
C LEU A 43 9.35 16.68 13.30
N ARG A 44 8.79 17.84 12.95
CA ARG A 44 9.48 18.95 12.32
C ARG A 44 10.71 19.43 13.11
N ARG A 45 10.78 19.19 14.43
CA ARG A 45 11.84 19.66 15.30
C ARG A 45 12.91 18.61 15.60
N ARG A 46 12.56 17.32 15.63
CA ARG A 46 13.49 16.23 15.93
C ARG A 46 13.09 14.97 15.18
N PRO A 47 13.97 14.39 14.37
CA PRO A 47 13.69 13.11 13.72
C PRO A 47 13.59 11.99 14.76
N LEU A 48 12.68 11.03 14.52
CA LEU A 48 12.54 9.84 15.36
C LEU A 48 13.71 8.87 15.07
N PRO A 49 14.37 8.35 16.12
CA PRO A 49 15.38 7.32 15.94
C PRO A 49 14.74 6.02 15.46
N GLN A 50 15.52 5.18 14.78
CA GLN A 50 15.08 3.84 14.30
C GLN A 50 13.75 3.85 13.53
N PHE A 51 13.50 4.94 12.81
CA PHE A 51 12.21 5.20 12.17
C PHE A 51 11.80 4.11 11.15
N THR A 52 12.75 3.49 10.46
CA THR A 52 12.45 2.35 9.56
C THR A 52 11.78 1.20 10.31
N LEU A 53 12.28 0.87 11.50
CA LEU A 53 11.71 -0.20 12.32
C LEU A 53 10.32 0.18 12.83
N LEU A 54 10.15 1.43 13.25
CA LEU A 54 8.87 1.98 13.68
C LEU A 54 7.84 1.95 12.54
N LEU A 55 8.24 2.33 11.32
CA LEU A 55 7.38 2.26 10.14
C LEU A 55 6.97 0.82 9.81
N LEU A 56 7.94 -0.11 9.86
CA LEU A 56 7.67 -1.51 9.54
C LEU A 56 6.71 -2.12 10.56
N ILE A 57 7.06 -2.05 11.85
CA ILE A 57 6.25 -2.65 12.91
C ILE A 57 4.90 -1.93 13.04
N GLY A 58 4.90 -0.61 13.15
CA GLY A 58 3.66 0.18 13.27
C GLY A 58 2.79 0.06 12.03
N GLY A 59 3.39 0.05 10.85
CA GLY A 59 2.71 -0.16 9.58
C GLY A 59 2.08 -1.55 9.46
N LEU A 60 2.76 -2.60 9.91
CA LEU A 60 2.22 -3.97 9.95
C LEU A 60 1.11 -4.11 10.98
N VAL A 61 1.31 -3.62 12.20
CA VAL A 61 0.26 -3.67 13.25
C VAL A 61 -1.01 -2.98 12.78
N LEU A 62 -0.88 -1.82 12.13
CA LEU A 62 -2.03 -1.09 11.61
C LEU A 62 -2.75 -1.89 10.50
N ARG A 63 -2.01 -2.47 9.55
CA ARG A 63 -2.58 -3.26 8.44
C ARG A 63 -3.23 -4.55 8.93
N ILE A 64 -2.59 -5.27 9.84
CA ILE A 64 -3.18 -6.47 10.46
C ILE A 64 -4.44 -6.08 11.24
N GLY A 65 -4.43 -4.97 11.96
CA GLY A 65 -5.63 -4.46 12.63
C GLY A 65 -6.79 -4.19 11.68
N ILE A 66 -6.49 -3.68 10.48
CA ILE A 66 -7.51 -3.47 9.44
C ILE A 66 -8.01 -4.81 8.87
N LEU A 67 -7.14 -5.78 8.63
CA LEU A 67 -7.54 -7.12 8.19
C LEU A 67 -8.46 -7.85 9.17
N LEU A 68 -8.39 -7.52 10.47
CA LEU A 68 -9.29 -8.10 11.48
C LEU A 68 -10.70 -7.52 11.44
N VAL A 69 -10.89 -6.36 10.78
CA VAL A 69 -12.16 -5.63 10.76
C VAL A 69 -12.76 -5.56 9.36
N LEU A 70 -11.92 -5.46 8.34
CA LEU A 70 -12.34 -5.23 6.96
C LEU A 70 -12.08 -6.48 6.12
N HIS A 71 -13.16 -7.14 5.70
CA HIS A 71 -13.13 -8.32 4.83
C HIS A 71 -13.97 -8.04 3.58
N PRO A 72 -13.41 -7.35 2.57
CA PRO A 72 -14.12 -7.13 1.32
C PRO A 72 -14.36 -8.49 0.62
N PRO A 73 -15.51 -8.68 -0.05
CA PRO A 73 -15.73 -9.87 -0.84
C PRO A 73 -14.73 -9.93 -1.99
N ILE A 74 -14.29 -11.15 -2.33
CA ILE A 74 -13.46 -11.38 -3.50
C ILE A 74 -14.38 -11.45 -4.71
N GLU A 75 -14.31 -10.46 -5.60
CA GLU A 75 -15.24 -10.34 -6.72
C GLU A 75 -14.49 -9.97 -8.01
N SER A 76 -15.19 -10.10 -9.14
CA SER A 76 -14.71 -9.68 -10.45
C SER A 76 -13.37 -10.36 -10.83
N ASP A 77 -12.42 -9.61 -11.36
CA ASP A 77 -11.11 -10.08 -11.80
C ASP A 77 -10.30 -10.75 -10.69
N PHE A 78 -10.46 -10.28 -9.45
CA PHE A 78 -9.75 -10.84 -8.29
C PHE A 78 -10.24 -12.25 -7.97
N LEU A 79 -11.55 -12.50 -8.09
CA LEU A 79 -12.11 -13.83 -7.92
C LEU A 79 -11.61 -14.77 -9.02
N MET A 80 -11.61 -14.32 -10.27
CA MET A 80 -11.12 -15.11 -11.40
C MET A 80 -9.65 -15.52 -11.24
N MET A 81 -8.80 -14.58 -10.79
CA MET A 81 -7.37 -14.87 -10.53
C MET A 81 -7.19 -15.84 -9.35
N TYR A 82 -7.94 -15.63 -8.27
CA TYR A 82 -7.90 -16.51 -7.10
C TYR A 82 -8.36 -17.93 -7.44
N GLU A 83 -9.46 -18.10 -8.18
CA GLU A 83 -9.96 -19.41 -8.63
C GLU A 83 -8.97 -20.09 -9.59
N ALA A 84 -8.34 -19.32 -10.49
CA ALA A 84 -7.29 -19.83 -11.36
C ALA A 84 -6.06 -20.28 -10.55
N ALA A 85 -5.69 -19.57 -9.49
CA ALA A 85 -4.61 -19.97 -8.60
C ALA A 85 -4.95 -21.27 -7.84
N GLN A 86 -6.20 -21.47 -7.43
CA GLN A 86 -6.68 -22.72 -6.84
C GLN A 86 -6.62 -23.89 -7.85
N SER A 87 -7.05 -23.64 -9.10
CA SER A 87 -6.96 -24.64 -10.19
C SER A 87 -5.50 -25.03 -10.45
N LEU A 88 -4.60 -24.05 -10.51
CA LEU A 88 -3.18 -24.28 -10.69
C LEU A 88 -2.57 -25.14 -9.57
N LEU A 89 -2.99 -24.96 -8.33
CA LEU A 89 -2.58 -25.82 -7.20
C LEU A 89 -3.05 -27.27 -7.38
N GLY A 90 -4.20 -27.47 -8.02
CA GLY A 90 -4.70 -28.78 -8.40
C GLY A 90 -4.04 -29.40 -9.65
N GLY A 91 -3.13 -28.66 -10.29
CA GLY A 91 -2.49 -29.05 -11.55
C GLY A 91 -3.36 -28.82 -12.79
N ASP A 92 -4.48 -28.10 -12.65
CA ASP A 92 -5.37 -27.77 -13.76
C ASP A 92 -4.97 -26.41 -14.37
N LEU A 93 -4.69 -26.41 -15.67
CA LEU A 93 -4.30 -25.25 -16.46
C LEU A 93 -5.45 -24.76 -17.39
N SER A 94 -6.63 -25.33 -17.27
CA SER A 94 -7.78 -25.01 -18.14
C SER A 94 -8.20 -23.54 -18.06
N PHE A 95 -7.88 -22.84 -16.95
CA PHE A 95 -8.13 -21.40 -16.83
C PHE A 95 -7.44 -20.57 -17.92
N LEU A 96 -6.31 -21.03 -18.47
CA LEU A 96 -5.59 -20.33 -19.56
C LEU A 96 -6.41 -20.22 -20.84
N ASP A 97 -7.33 -21.18 -21.08
CA ASP A 97 -8.20 -21.22 -22.27
C ASP A 97 -9.45 -20.34 -22.10
N THR A 98 -9.63 -19.70 -20.97
CA THR A 98 -10.79 -18.83 -20.74
C THR A 98 -10.65 -17.50 -21.50
N PRO A 99 -11.75 -16.84 -21.88
CA PRO A 99 -11.70 -15.54 -22.54
C PRO A 99 -10.94 -14.47 -21.77
N TYR A 100 -10.99 -14.51 -20.44
CA TYR A 100 -10.27 -13.57 -19.56
C TYR A 100 -8.76 -13.68 -19.76
N PHE A 101 -8.20 -14.88 -19.62
CA PHE A 101 -6.75 -15.06 -19.75
C PHE A 101 -6.27 -15.00 -21.20
N SER A 102 -7.15 -15.25 -22.19
CA SER A 102 -6.84 -15.01 -23.61
C SER A 102 -6.62 -13.52 -23.90
N LEU A 103 -7.37 -12.63 -23.24
CA LEU A 103 -7.23 -11.18 -23.39
C LEU A 103 -6.13 -10.60 -22.47
N TRP A 104 -5.99 -11.15 -21.26
CA TRP A 104 -5.13 -10.65 -20.20
C TRP A 104 -4.07 -11.68 -19.80
N ALA A 105 -3.37 -12.25 -20.80
CA ALA A 105 -2.41 -13.34 -20.60
C ALA A 105 -1.33 -13.04 -19.54
N TYR A 106 -0.93 -11.78 -19.38
CA TYR A 106 0.04 -11.36 -18.39
C TYR A 106 -0.44 -11.57 -16.93
N GLN A 107 -1.74 -11.69 -16.68
CA GLN A 107 -2.28 -11.99 -15.36
C GLN A 107 -1.96 -13.41 -14.90
N SER A 108 -1.62 -14.33 -15.80
CA SER A 108 -1.20 -15.69 -15.43
C SER A 108 0.06 -15.72 -14.56
N VAL A 109 0.94 -14.71 -14.68
CA VAL A 109 2.11 -14.56 -13.81
C VAL A 109 1.67 -14.24 -12.37
N PHE A 110 0.64 -13.42 -12.22
CA PHE A 110 0.10 -13.11 -10.90
C PHE A 110 -0.66 -14.31 -10.30
N VAL A 111 -1.37 -15.08 -11.13
CA VAL A 111 -1.97 -16.37 -10.72
C VAL A 111 -0.91 -17.32 -10.17
N ALA A 112 0.24 -17.46 -10.83
CA ALA A 112 1.34 -18.27 -10.32
C ALA A 112 1.93 -17.75 -9.00
N TRP A 113 1.98 -16.41 -8.84
CA TRP A 113 2.36 -15.76 -7.59
C TRP A 113 1.38 -16.10 -6.45
N GLU A 114 0.07 -15.99 -6.71
CA GLU A 114 -0.96 -16.35 -5.72
C GLU A 114 -0.87 -17.84 -5.36
N ALA A 115 -0.78 -18.73 -6.36
CA ALA A 115 -0.66 -20.17 -6.14
C ALA A 115 0.54 -20.53 -5.29
N MET A 116 1.69 -19.86 -5.49
CA MET A 116 2.89 -20.06 -4.67
C MET A 116 2.61 -19.79 -3.18
N TRP A 117 1.92 -18.72 -2.84
CA TRP A 117 1.59 -18.40 -1.46
C TRP A 117 0.49 -19.30 -0.90
N LEU A 118 -0.54 -19.60 -1.70
CA LEU A 118 -1.61 -20.52 -1.33
C LEU A 118 -1.13 -21.94 -1.12
N SER A 119 -0.01 -22.34 -1.73
CA SER A 119 0.62 -23.66 -1.44
C SER A 119 1.14 -23.77 -0.02
N LEU A 120 1.47 -22.65 0.65
CA LEU A 120 1.90 -22.62 2.05
C LEU A 120 0.72 -22.59 3.01
N TRP A 121 -0.30 -21.82 2.68
CA TRP A 121 -1.52 -21.69 3.45
C TRP A 121 -2.68 -21.36 2.51
N ASN A 122 -3.51 -22.35 2.21
CA ASN A 122 -4.61 -22.25 1.26
C ASN A 122 -5.80 -21.48 1.87
N SER A 123 -5.63 -20.15 1.94
CA SER A 123 -6.65 -19.22 2.44
C SER A 123 -6.44 -17.84 1.83
N PRO A 124 -7.49 -17.09 1.51
CA PRO A 124 -7.38 -15.67 1.11
C PRO A 124 -6.58 -14.83 2.12
N ALA A 125 -6.70 -15.14 3.41
CA ALA A 125 -5.96 -14.45 4.47
C ALA A 125 -4.44 -14.55 4.30
N CYS A 126 -3.92 -15.61 3.68
CA CYS A 126 -2.51 -15.73 3.33
C CYS A 126 -2.10 -14.62 2.36
N LEU A 127 -2.85 -14.41 1.30
CA LEU A 127 -2.58 -13.38 0.29
C LEU A 127 -2.73 -11.96 0.86
N GLU A 128 -3.74 -11.74 1.69
CA GLU A 128 -3.95 -10.47 2.40
C GLU A 128 -2.77 -10.14 3.32
N LEU A 129 -2.25 -11.12 4.07
CA LEU A 129 -1.06 -10.95 4.91
C LEU A 129 0.19 -10.65 4.09
N VAL A 130 0.38 -11.34 2.97
CA VAL A 130 1.47 -11.06 2.03
C VAL A 130 1.36 -9.62 1.53
N ASN A 131 0.17 -9.20 1.10
CA ASN A 131 -0.08 -7.83 0.66
C ASN A 131 0.19 -6.81 1.78
N ALA A 132 -0.17 -7.10 3.03
CA ALA A 132 0.12 -6.24 4.17
C ALA A 132 1.63 -6.06 4.39
N VAL A 133 2.41 -7.15 4.30
CA VAL A 133 3.88 -7.12 4.41
C VAL A 133 4.51 -6.32 3.28
N LEU A 134 4.11 -6.59 2.02
CA LEU A 134 4.61 -5.87 0.85
C LEU A 134 4.26 -4.38 0.92
N SER A 135 3.03 -4.04 1.29
CA SER A 135 2.58 -2.66 1.44
C SER A 135 3.35 -1.90 2.53
N ALA A 136 3.66 -2.54 3.67
CA ALA A 136 4.54 -1.96 4.68
C ALA A 136 5.97 -1.80 4.16
N GLY A 137 6.46 -2.79 3.41
CA GLY A 137 7.78 -2.75 2.76
C GLY A 137 7.92 -1.61 1.77
N ILE A 138 6.90 -1.33 0.96
CA ILE A 138 6.87 -0.17 0.03
C ILE A 138 7.14 1.13 0.80
N VAL A 139 6.44 1.35 1.90
CA VAL A 139 6.61 2.59 2.68
C VAL A 139 8.02 2.70 3.26
N CYS A 140 8.60 1.57 3.72
CA CYS A 140 9.98 1.54 4.21
C CYS A 140 11.00 1.85 3.10
N LEU A 141 10.82 1.30 1.90
CA LEU A 141 11.67 1.59 0.74
C LEU A 141 11.55 3.06 0.34
N LEU A 142 10.33 3.58 0.22
CA LEU A 142 10.08 4.98 -0.11
C LEU A 142 10.70 5.93 0.91
N TYR A 143 10.64 5.60 2.21
CA TYR A 143 11.32 6.37 3.23
C TYR A 143 12.84 6.41 3.02
N ARG A 144 13.46 5.25 2.74
CA ARG A 144 14.91 5.18 2.49
C ARG A 144 15.32 5.97 1.25
N MET A 145 14.49 5.96 0.20
CA MET A 145 14.71 6.77 -1.00
C MET A 145 14.52 8.27 -0.71
N ALA A 146 13.44 8.64 -0.01
CA ALA A 146 13.10 10.03 0.29
C ALA A 146 14.19 10.74 1.10
N ARG A 147 14.88 10.05 2.01
CA ARG A 147 16.00 10.58 2.78
C ARG A 147 17.17 11.09 1.91
N GLY A 148 17.31 10.59 0.70
CA GLY A 148 18.32 11.08 -0.25
C GLY A 148 17.94 12.41 -0.93
N TRP A 149 16.65 12.82 -0.84
CA TRP A 149 16.11 13.96 -1.58
C TRP A 149 15.62 15.10 -0.69
N VAL A 150 15.16 14.77 0.51
CA VAL A 150 14.59 15.76 1.45
C VAL A 150 15.17 15.57 2.84
N SER A 151 14.87 16.51 3.75
CA SER A 151 15.33 16.41 5.14
C SER A 151 14.74 15.17 5.82
N GLU A 152 15.46 14.62 6.80
CA GLU A 152 15.03 13.44 7.58
C GLU A 152 13.61 13.61 8.15
N CYS A 153 13.31 14.77 8.75
CA CYS A 153 11.98 15.05 9.28
C CYS A 153 10.90 15.07 8.19
N ALA A 154 11.21 15.60 7.01
CA ALA A 154 10.26 15.65 5.89
C ALA A 154 10.00 14.23 5.33
N ALA A 155 11.03 13.39 5.22
CA ALA A 155 10.91 12.00 4.80
C ALA A 155 10.06 11.20 5.79
N GLN A 156 10.30 11.37 7.10
CA GLN A 156 9.52 10.73 8.16
C GLN A 156 8.05 11.15 8.11
N ALA A 157 7.78 12.46 8.00
CA ALA A 157 6.43 12.99 7.92
C ALA A 157 5.66 12.46 6.68
N ALA A 158 6.31 12.49 5.51
CA ALA A 158 5.70 11.98 4.27
C ALA A 158 5.35 10.50 4.36
N CYS A 159 6.24 9.69 4.94
CA CYS A 159 6.02 8.24 5.06
C CYS A 159 5.00 7.88 6.13
N LEU A 160 4.90 8.66 7.22
CA LEU A 160 3.80 8.51 8.17
C LEU A 160 2.45 8.84 7.53
N LEU A 161 2.37 9.94 6.76
CA LEU A 161 1.16 10.28 5.99
C LEU A 161 0.77 9.16 5.03
N LEU A 162 1.74 8.61 4.30
CA LEU A 162 1.50 7.49 3.38
C LEU A 162 1.05 6.22 4.13
N THR A 163 1.62 5.94 5.32
CA THR A 163 1.26 4.77 6.13
C THR A 163 -0.19 4.79 6.55
N ILE A 164 -0.73 5.98 6.88
CA ILE A 164 -2.11 6.16 7.35
C ILE A 164 -3.06 6.62 6.24
N PHE A 165 -2.56 6.81 5.01
CA PHE A 165 -3.39 7.20 3.89
C PHE A 165 -4.45 6.13 3.60
N PRO A 166 -5.74 6.47 3.62
CA PRO A 166 -6.82 5.47 3.62
C PRO A 166 -6.76 4.47 2.47
N TYR A 167 -6.51 4.94 1.25
CA TYR A 167 -6.40 4.06 0.10
C TYR A 167 -5.23 3.07 0.24
N ALA A 168 -4.06 3.53 0.70
CA ALA A 168 -2.90 2.66 0.93
C ALA A 168 -3.14 1.66 2.09
N LEU A 169 -3.99 2.06 3.06
CA LEU A 169 -4.38 1.22 4.18
C LEU A 169 -5.41 0.16 3.82
N THR A 170 -6.29 0.42 2.85
CA THR A 170 -7.35 -0.53 2.49
C THR A 170 -6.97 -1.39 1.29
N LEU A 171 -6.07 -0.94 0.42
CA LEU A 171 -5.71 -1.68 -0.79
C LEU A 171 -5.15 -3.09 -0.50
N HIS A 172 -4.47 -3.29 0.62
CA HIS A 172 -3.88 -4.59 0.96
C HIS A 172 -4.93 -5.66 1.35
N THR A 173 -6.18 -5.25 1.64
CA THR A 173 -7.29 -6.18 1.90
C THR A 173 -7.89 -6.73 0.61
N VAL A 174 -7.48 -6.22 -0.55
CA VAL A 174 -7.95 -6.68 -1.86
C VAL A 174 -6.88 -7.55 -2.50
N LEU A 175 -7.26 -8.67 -3.09
CA LEU A 175 -6.35 -9.60 -3.78
C LEU A 175 -5.96 -9.06 -5.15
N THR A 176 -5.17 -7.98 -5.15
CA THR A 176 -4.75 -7.28 -6.39
C THR A 176 -3.27 -7.44 -6.65
N ASN A 177 -2.89 -7.55 -7.92
CA ASN A 177 -1.51 -7.54 -8.38
C ASN A 177 -0.79 -6.20 -8.16
N GLN A 178 -1.53 -5.12 -7.89
CA GLN A 178 -0.99 -3.76 -7.79
C GLN A 178 0.05 -3.62 -6.67
N ILE A 179 -0.17 -4.26 -5.51
CA ILE A 179 0.76 -4.18 -4.37
C ILE A 179 2.06 -4.91 -4.68
N ALA A 180 1.98 -6.14 -5.22
CA ALA A 180 3.17 -6.89 -5.60
C ALA A 180 3.96 -6.13 -6.67
N SER A 181 3.28 -5.63 -7.72
CA SER A 181 3.90 -4.82 -8.77
C SER A 181 4.55 -3.55 -8.23
N ALA A 182 3.86 -2.80 -7.38
CA ALA A 182 4.39 -1.59 -6.76
C ALA A 182 5.61 -1.89 -5.87
N PHE A 183 5.58 -3.00 -5.12
CA PHE A 183 6.70 -3.40 -4.27
C PHE A 183 7.95 -3.70 -5.11
N PHE A 184 7.83 -4.57 -6.12
CA PHE A 184 8.97 -4.95 -6.96
C PHE A 184 9.48 -3.79 -7.80
N LEU A 185 8.59 -2.91 -8.30
CA LEU A 185 8.99 -1.68 -8.98
C LEU A 185 9.78 -0.76 -8.03
N THR A 186 9.27 -0.52 -6.83
CA THR A 186 9.94 0.32 -5.83
C THR A 186 11.28 -0.26 -5.42
N LEU A 187 11.36 -1.59 -5.25
CA LEU A 187 12.60 -2.31 -4.92
C LEU A 187 13.61 -2.21 -6.07
N GLY A 188 13.16 -2.31 -7.33
CA GLY A 188 14.03 -2.21 -8.49
C GLY A 188 14.58 -0.81 -8.75
N VAL A 189 13.89 0.23 -8.28
CA VAL A 189 14.36 1.63 -8.36
C VAL A 189 15.28 1.99 -7.20
N TRP A 190 15.13 1.36 -6.03
CA TRP A 190 15.97 1.58 -4.85
C TRP A 190 17.38 1.01 -5.02
#